data_95d2fe890279893786c051aec713cfc4
#
_entry.id   95d2fe890279893786c051aec713cfc4
#
_cell.length_a   1.000
_cell.length_b   1.000
_cell.length_c   1.000
_cell.angle_alpha   90.00
_cell.angle_beta   90.00
_cell.angle_gamma   90.00
#
_symmetry.space_group_name_H-M   'P 1'
#
loop_
_entity.id
_entity.type
_entity.pdbx_description
1 polymer ?
#
loop_
_entity_poly.entity_id
_entity_poly.type
_entity_poly.pdbx_seq_one_letter_code
_entity_poly.pdbx_strand_id
1 'polypeptide(L)'
;MTYSIIGRDEATGELGVAVQSRAFGVGLCAWARPGVGAIATQAFTERSYGPLGLDRLAAGESPEDALAQLLREDEQRDFRQVAFLAADGRTAAHTGDRKSVV
;
A
#
# COMPACT_ATOMS: atom_id res chain seq x y z
N MET A 1 -14.58 -10.00 0.35
CA MET A 1 -14.03 -9.03 1.30
C MET A 1 -12.54 -9.30 1.50
N THR A 2 -11.75 -8.27 1.56
CA THR A 2 -10.30 -8.38 1.71
C THR A 2 -9.84 -7.59 2.93
N TYR A 3 -8.96 -8.20 3.71
CA TYR A 3 -8.34 -7.55 4.86
C TYR A 3 -6.85 -7.46 4.67
N SER A 4 -6.26 -6.35 5.07
CA SER A 4 -4.81 -6.22 5.11
C SER A 4 -4.36 -5.59 6.42
N ILE A 5 -3.17 -5.99 6.86
CA ILE A 5 -2.53 -5.44 8.06
C ILE A 5 -1.10 -5.10 7.68
N ILE A 6 -0.69 -3.87 8.01
CA ILE A 6 0.68 -3.41 7.87
C ILE A 6 1.18 -3.06 9.25
N GLY A 7 2.35 -3.55 9.60
CA GLY A 7 2.90 -3.33 10.93
C GLY A 7 4.38 -2.99 10.90
N ARG A 8 4.81 -2.29 11.93
CA ARG A 8 6.20 -1.91 12.15
C ARG A 8 6.57 -2.13 13.61
N ASP A 9 7.73 -2.74 13.82
CA ASP A 9 8.29 -2.87 15.17
C ASP A 9 9.14 -1.63 15.44
N GLU A 10 8.75 -0.83 16.42
CA GLU A 10 9.45 0.42 16.75
C GLU A 10 10.86 0.20 17.25
N ALA A 11 11.12 -0.93 17.90
CA ALA A 11 12.44 -1.21 18.47
C ALA A 11 13.43 -1.65 17.41
N THR A 12 13.00 -2.45 16.43
CA THR A 12 13.91 -3.03 15.43
C THR A 12 13.76 -2.39 14.05
N GLY A 13 12.66 -1.67 13.80
CA GLY A 13 12.36 -1.14 12.49
C GLY A 13 11.83 -2.18 11.51
N GLU A 14 11.57 -3.41 11.97
CA GLU A 14 11.03 -4.45 11.12
C GLU A 14 9.64 -4.07 10.62
N LEU A 15 9.38 -4.43 9.35
CA LEU A 15 8.12 -4.16 8.68
C LEU A 15 7.47 -5.47 8.27
N GLY A 16 6.16 -5.50 8.39
CA GLY A 16 5.40 -6.65 7.96
C GLY A 16 4.10 -6.24 7.31
N VAL A 17 3.63 -7.06 6.39
CA VAL A 17 2.34 -6.88 5.75
C VAL A 17 1.68 -8.24 5.58
N ALA A 18 0.36 -8.29 5.82
CA ALA A 18 -0.42 -9.50 5.66
C ALA A 18 -1.76 -9.16 5.04
N VAL A 19 -2.25 -10.01 4.15
CA VAL A 19 -3.56 -9.85 3.54
C VAL A 19 -4.34 -11.16 3.60
N GLN A 20 -5.65 -11.05 3.67
CA GLN A 20 -6.56 -12.18 3.62
C GLN A 20 -7.75 -11.84 2.75
N SER A 21 -8.09 -12.74 1.83
CA SER A 21 -9.20 -12.54 0.91
C SER A 21 -9.69 -13.89 0.39
N ARG A 22 -10.86 -13.91 -0.21
CA ARG A 22 -11.34 -15.06 -0.95
C ARG A 22 -10.64 -15.20 -2.30
N ALA A 23 -10.01 -14.14 -2.77
CA ALA A 23 -9.34 -14.16 -4.06
C ALA A 23 -8.05 -14.98 -4.01
N PHE A 24 -7.74 -15.66 -5.10
CA PHE A 24 -6.49 -16.38 -5.28
C PHE A 24 -5.36 -15.36 -5.51
N GLY A 25 -4.17 -15.66 -4.99
CA GLY A 25 -3.01 -14.81 -5.23
C GLY A 25 -3.05 -13.49 -4.47
N VAL A 26 -3.76 -13.45 -3.37
CA VAL A 26 -3.92 -12.23 -2.57
C VAL A 26 -2.58 -11.65 -2.09
N GLY A 27 -1.56 -12.49 -1.95
CA GLY A 27 -0.21 -12.03 -1.59
C GLY A 27 0.41 -11.08 -2.60
N LEU A 28 -0.13 -11.02 -3.82
CA LEU A 28 0.32 -10.06 -4.85
C LEU A 28 -0.20 -8.64 -4.59
N CYS A 29 -0.97 -8.44 -3.53
CA CYS A 29 -1.51 -7.15 -3.14
C CYS A 29 -0.72 -6.51 -1.99
N ALA A 30 0.40 -7.11 -1.61
CA ALA A 30 1.16 -6.66 -0.46
C ALA A 30 2.67 -6.74 -0.73
N TRP A 31 3.40 -5.70 -0.32
CA TRP A 31 4.85 -5.60 -0.51
C TRP A 31 5.50 -5.00 0.71
N ALA A 32 6.72 -5.44 1.01
CA ALA A 32 7.54 -4.84 2.06
C ALA A 32 9.00 -4.82 1.62
N ARG A 33 9.70 -3.74 1.97
CA ARG A 33 11.13 -3.59 1.71
C ARG A 33 11.79 -3.11 3.00
N PRO A 34 12.70 -3.89 3.59
CA PRO A 34 13.35 -3.51 4.84
C PRO A 34 14.00 -2.14 4.77
N GLY A 35 13.82 -1.33 5.81
CA GLY A 35 14.35 0.01 5.88
C GLY A 35 13.64 1.05 5.02
N VAL A 36 12.66 0.66 4.25
CA VAL A 36 11.93 1.54 3.32
C VAL A 36 10.47 1.68 3.71
N GLY A 37 9.72 0.58 3.70
CA GLY A 37 8.32 0.63 4.03
C GLY A 37 7.55 -0.61 3.63
N ALA A 38 6.24 -0.54 3.78
CA ALA A 38 5.31 -1.59 3.39
C ALA A 38 4.09 -0.97 2.72
N ILE A 39 3.54 -1.67 1.73
CA ILE A 39 2.40 -1.20 0.95
C ILE A 39 1.41 -2.35 0.78
N ALA A 40 0.13 -2.04 0.92
CA ALA A 40 -0.94 -3.00 0.64
C ALA A 40 -2.00 -2.33 -0.23
N THR A 41 -2.50 -3.07 -1.22
CA THR A 41 -3.59 -2.62 -2.08
C THR A 41 -4.72 -3.62 -2.06
N GLN A 42 -5.94 -3.15 -2.19
CA GLN A 42 -7.14 -3.97 -2.17
C GLN A 42 -8.14 -3.45 -3.19
N ALA A 43 -9.28 -4.13 -3.25
CA ALA A 43 -10.37 -3.84 -4.17
C ALA A 43 -9.90 -4.08 -5.60
N PHE A 44 -9.98 -3.13 -6.48
CA PHE A 44 -9.50 -3.26 -7.85
C PHE A 44 -8.00 -3.02 -7.86
N THR A 45 -7.22 -4.06 -7.60
CA THR A 45 -5.79 -3.97 -7.33
C THR A 45 -4.97 -3.54 -8.54
N GLU A 46 -4.02 -2.65 -8.30
CA GLU A 46 -2.98 -2.29 -9.25
C GLU A 46 -1.61 -2.66 -8.68
N ARG A 47 -0.97 -3.66 -9.24
CA ARG A 47 0.28 -4.22 -8.72
C ARG A 47 1.44 -3.23 -8.71
N SER A 48 1.45 -2.30 -9.65
CA SER A 48 2.56 -1.33 -9.75
C SER A 48 2.67 -0.42 -8.53
N TYR A 49 1.61 -0.27 -7.74
CA TYR A 49 1.65 0.54 -6.53
C TYR A 49 2.71 0.07 -5.53
N GLY A 50 2.93 -1.24 -5.43
CA GLY A 50 3.95 -1.77 -4.54
C GLY A 50 5.36 -1.31 -4.90
N PRO A 51 5.90 -1.75 -6.04
CA PRO A 51 7.25 -1.36 -6.45
C PRO A 51 7.43 0.14 -6.63
N LEU A 52 6.50 0.81 -7.29
CA LEU A 52 6.61 2.26 -7.52
C LEU A 52 6.51 3.05 -6.22
N GLY A 53 5.61 2.64 -5.32
CA GLY A 53 5.48 3.30 -4.02
C GLY A 53 6.71 3.10 -3.16
N LEU A 54 7.25 1.88 -3.12
CA LEU A 54 8.48 1.61 -2.37
C LEU A 54 9.66 2.40 -2.92
N ASP A 55 9.79 2.54 -4.24
CA ASP A 55 10.84 3.34 -4.85
C ASP A 55 10.74 4.80 -4.42
N ARG A 56 9.54 5.36 -4.37
CA ARG A 56 9.32 6.74 -3.91
C ARG A 56 9.65 6.91 -2.44
N LEU A 57 9.26 5.97 -1.60
CA LEU A 57 9.62 5.99 -0.18
C LEU A 57 11.13 5.89 0.00
N ALA A 58 11.80 5.04 -0.78
CA ALA A 58 13.26 4.91 -0.74
C ALA A 58 13.97 6.20 -1.17
N ALA A 59 13.35 6.97 -2.06
CA ALA A 59 13.87 8.25 -2.51
C ALA A 59 13.66 9.38 -1.50
N GLY A 60 13.01 9.10 -0.37
CA GLY A 60 12.80 10.08 0.69
C GLY A 60 11.47 10.79 0.67
N GLU A 61 10.56 10.43 -0.25
CA GLU A 61 9.22 11.03 -0.26
C GLU A 61 8.41 10.55 0.95
N SER A 62 7.53 11.41 1.46
CA SER A 62 6.60 10.99 2.50
C SER A 62 5.58 10.02 1.92
N PRO A 63 4.99 9.14 2.75
CA PRO A 63 3.92 8.26 2.28
C PRO A 63 2.76 9.03 1.63
N GLU A 64 2.41 10.17 2.19
CA GLU A 64 1.33 11.00 1.65
C GLU A 64 1.65 11.50 0.25
N ASP A 65 2.85 12.02 0.03
CA ASP A 65 3.27 12.54 -1.26
C ASP A 65 3.41 11.41 -2.28
N ALA A 66 4.02 10.31 -1.87
CA ALA A 66 4.21 9.14 -2.73
C ALA A 66 2.86 8.59 -3.20
N LEU A 67 1.93 8.39 -2.29
CA LEU A 67 0.60 7.88 -2.62
C LEU A 67 -0.18 8.87 -3.48
N ALA A 68 -0.14 10.15 -3.15
CA ALA A 68 -0.85 11.17 -3.91
C ALA A 68 -0.38 11.22 -5.36
N GLN A 69 0.93 11.06 -5.61
CA GLN A 69 1.48 11.08 -6.95
C GLN A 69 1.00 9.88 -7.76
N LEU A 70 0.99 8.68 -7.17
CA LEU A 70 0.51 7.48 -7.86
C LEU A 70 -0.98 7.57 -8.17
N LEU A 71 -1.78 8.08 -7.24
CA LEU A 71 -3.21 8.27 -7.46
C LEU A 71 -3.50 9.29 -8.57
N ARG A 72 -2.69 10.32 -8.67
CA ARG A 72 -2.87 11.37 -9.68
C ARG A 72 -2.77 10.81 -11.09
N GLU A 73 -1.93 9.81 -11.28
CA GLU A 73 -1.71 9.16 -12.57
C GLU A 73 -2.64 7.97 -12.82
N ASP A 74 -3.47 7.61 -11.83
CA ASP A 74 -4.34 6.44 -11.90
C ASP A 74 -5.78 6.85 -12.21
N GLU A 75 -6.23 6.55 -13.40
CA GLU A 75 -7.60 6.87 -13.83
C GLU A 75 -8.64 6.06 -13.09
N GLN A 76 -8.26 4.93 -12.48
CA GLN A 76 -9.17 4.04 -11.77
C GLN A 76 -9.04 4.17 -10.25
N ARG A 77 -8.52 5.28 -9.75
CA ARG A 77 -8.29 5.48 -8.31
C ARG A 77 -9.55 5.32 -7.46
N ASP A 78 -10.72 5.57 -8.01
CA ASP A 78 -11.98 5.42 -7.28
C ASP A 78 -12.30 3.96 -6.93
N PHE A 79 -11.67 3.01 -7.60
CA PHE A 79 -11.82 1.59 -7.35
C PHE A 79 -10.72 1.02 -6.47
N ARG A 80 -9.77 1.84 -6.00
CA ARG A 80 -8.61 1.37 -5.24
C ARG A 80 -8.80 1.54 -3.75
N GLN A 81 -8.13 0.68 -3.01
CA GLN A 81 -7.89 0.87 -1.58
C GLN A 81 -6.42 0.57 -1.36
N VAL A 82 -5.67 1.56 -0.88
CA VAL A 82 -4.21 1.49 -0.79
C VAL A 82 -3.77 2.02 0.57
N ALA A 83 -2.79 1.36 1.17
CA ALA A 83 -2.18 1.82 2.42
C ALA A 83 -0.66 1.77 2.30
N PHE A 84 -0.01 2.84 2.73
CA PHE A 84 1.45 2.97 2.76
C PHE A 84 1.91 3.15 4.20
N LEU A 85 2.98 2.45 4.57
CA LEU A 85 3.67 2.62 5.85
C LEU A 85 5.15 2.79 5.57
N ALA A 86 5.72 3.95 5.93
CA ALA A 86 7.15 4.20 5.80
C ALA A 86 7.92 3.58 6.97
N ALA A 87 9.21 3.37 6.78
CA ALA A 87 10.06 2.77 7.81
C ALA A 87 10.15 3.62 9.08
N ASP A 88 9.93 4.92 8.99
CA ASP A 88 9.92 5.82 10.15
C ASP A 88 8.58 5.85 10.90
N GLY A 89 7.60 5.08 10.45
CA GLY A 89 6.29 4.98 11.09
C GLY A 89 5.20 5.88 10.50
N ARG A 90 5.54 6.78 9.57
CA ARG A 90 4.52 7.60 8.91
C ARG A 90 3.64 6.75 8.01
N THR A 91 2.37 7.12 7.89
CA THR A 91 1.39 6.36 7.11
C THR A 91 0.61 7.25 6.17
N ALA A 92 0.04 6.63 5.13
CA ALA A 92 -0.95 7.26 4.26
C ALA A 92 -1.89 6.19 3.76
N ALA A 93 -3.13 6.55 3.49
CA ALA A 93 -4.13 5.62 2.99
C ALA A 93 -5.11 6.30 2.04
N HIS A 94 -5.63 5.51 1.12
CA HIS A 94 -6.64 5.96 0.17
C HIS A 94 -7.74 4.90 0.09
N THR A 95 -8.99 5.35 0.17
CA THR A 95 -10.15 4.50 -0.06
C THR A 95 -10.99 5.18 -1.13
N GLY A 96 -11.08 4.55 -2.28
CA GLY A 96 -11.86 5.08 -3.40
C GLY A 96 -13.36 4.91 -3.17
N ASP A 97 -14.15 5.77 -3.78
CA ASP A 97 -15.59 5.81 -3.59
C ASP A 97 -16.31 4.60 -4.17
N ARG A 98 -15.68 3.92 -5.13
CA ARG A 98 -16.32 2.83 -5.88
C ARG A 98 -15.75 1.44 -5.59
N LYS A 99 -14.91 1.31 -4.57
CA LYS A 99 -14.29 0.02 -4.25
C LYS A 99 -15.27 -1.09 -3.91
N SER A 100 -16.44 -0.74 -3.45
CA SER A 100 -17.47 -1.69 -3.00
C SER A 100 -18.49 -2.04 -4.07
N VAL A 101 -18.35 -1.54 -5.27
CA VAL A 101 -19.33 -1.74 -6.34
C VAL A 101 -19.26 -3.14 -6.96
N VAL A 102 -18.20 -3.83 -6.72
CA VAL A 102 -17.92 -5.15 -7.32
C VAL A 102 -18.75 -6.24 -6.71
#